data_8860a81428e63e4e67c87db24d12ec43
#
_entry.id   8860a81428e63e4e67c87db24d12ec43
#
_cell.length_a   1.000
_cell.length_b   1.000
_cell.length_c   1.000
_cell.angle_alpha   90.00
_cell.angle_beta   90.00
_cell.angle_gamma   90.00
#
_symmetry.space_group_name_H-M   'P 1'
#
loop_
_entity.id
_entity.type
_entity.pdbx_description
1 polymer ?
#
loop_
_entity_poly.entity_id
_entity_poly.type
_entity_poly.pdbx_seq_one_letter_code
_entity_poly.pdbx_strand_id
1 'polypeptide(L)'
;MGYKKMKQNLGFADLALASSMKHNRSLKNMEKLNQSIDWDRINDILLGHYTVGTSSEGADAYPPLLLYKCLLLQKWFHIDSDPELENQINDRLSFKNFLGLSFSKPSPDHSTFSRFRARLSKIAMEQINSEILRQFEAQGLTINEGIAVDARLVKSASRPISNDKIKEVRDKHNTPEGKLDKNLSRYNSIK
;
A
#
# COMPACT_ATOMS: atom_id res chain seq x y z
N MET A 1 17.58 -3.72 -25.73
CA MET A 1 16.46 -3.13 -25.11
C MET A 1 16.57 -3.13 -23.60
N GLY A 2 16.02 -2.19 -22.96
CA GLY A 2 16.22 -2.02 -21.55
C GLY A 2 14.98 -1.48 -20.85
N TYR A 3 15.16 -1.22 -19.61
CA TYR A 3 14.20 -0.45 -18.84
C TYR A 3 14.29 1.04 -19.20
N LYS A 4 13.16 1.73 -19.14
CA LYS A 4 13.09 3.17 -19.28
C LYS A 4 14.10 3.82 -18.33
N LYS A 5 14.98 4.65 -18.86
CA LYS A 5 15.94 5.39 -18.04
C LYS A 5 15.17 6.39 -17.16
N MET A 6 15.11 6.09 -15.87
CA MET A 6 14.44 6.92 -14.87
C MET A 6 15.37 8.00 -14.30
N LYS A 7 16.62 8.12 -14.81
CA LYS A 7 17.52 9.19 -14.38
C LYS A 7 16.81 10.52 -14.52
N GLN A 8 16.62 11.17 -13.41
CA GLN A 8 16.15 12.54 -13.34
C GLN A 8 17.14 13.43 -14.08
N ASN A 9 16.80 13.85 -15.26
CA ASN A 9 17.32 15.12 -15.73
C ASN A 9 16.62 16.16 -14.86
N LEU A 10 17.27 16.56 -13.76
CA LEU A 10 16.79 17.61 -12.87
C LEU A 10 16.64 18.88 -13.72
N GLY A 11 15.42 19.15 -14.10
CA GLY A 11 15.08 20.41 -14.73
C GLY A 11 15.16 21.54 -13.70
N PHE A 12 15.25 22.78 -14.16
CA PHE A 12 15.21 23.96 -13.28
C PHE A 12 13.95 23.96 -12.38
N ALA A 13 12.82 23.47 -12.89
CA ALA A 13 11.58 23.31 -12.14
C ALA A 13 11.72 22.29 -10.99
N ASP A 14 12.44 21.17 -11.21
CA ASP A 14 12.67 20.17 -10.18
C ASP A 14 13.52 20.73 -9.03
N LEU A 15 14.54 21.54 -9.37
CA LEU A 15 15.39 22.21 -8.38
C LEU A 15 14.62 23.27 -7.57
N ALA A 16 13.79 24.06 -8.22
CA ALA A 16 12.95 25.07 -7.57
C ALA A 16 11.95 24.44 -6.61
N LEU A 17 11.29 23.35 -7.03
CA LEU A 17 10.39 22.58 -6.18
C LEU A 17 11.14 21.92 -5.02
N ALA A 18 12.29 21.31 -5.25
CA ALA A 18 13.10 20.70 -4.19
C ALA A 18 13.51 21.74 -3.11
N SER A 19 13.81 22.97 -3.52
CA SER A 19 14.11 24.07 -2.60
C SER A 19 12.89 24.48 -1.76
N SER A 20 11.71 24.61 -2.38
CA SER A 20 10.48 24.99 -1.68
C SER A 20 9.98 23.92 -0.71
N MET A 21 10.37 22.67 -0.92
CA MET A 21 9.88 21.51 -0.16
C MET A 21 10.74 21.09 1.03
N LYS A 22 11.85 21.79 1.32
CA LYS A 22 12.76 21.49 2.44
C LYS A 22 12.07 21.34 3.81
N HIS A 23 10.93 21.98 3.99
CA HIS A 23 10.16 21.95 5.23
C HIS A 23 8.97 20.98 5.23
N ASN A 24 8.72 20.28 4.14
CA ASN A 24 7.60 19.36 4.02
C ASN A 24 7.88 18.06 4.82
N ARG A 25 7.09 17.84 5.89
CA ARG A 25 7.23 16.66 6.77
C ARG A 25 7.01 15.33 6.01
N SER A 26 6.06 15.31 5.09
CA SER A 26 5.75 14.09 4.32
C SER A 26 6.94 13.67 3.45
N LEU A 27 7.58 14.64 2.78
CA LEU A 27 8.77 14.38 1.98
C LEU A 27 9.92 13.85 2.84
N LYS A 28 10.20 14.48 3.99
CA LYS A 28 11.26 14.04 4.90
C LYS A 28 11.03 12.61 5.40
N ASN A 29 9.79 12.25 5.72
CA ASN A 29 9.48 10.91 6.19
C ASN A 29 9.65 9.87 5.08
N MET A 30 9.19 10.18 3.86
CA MET A 30 9.35 9.31 2.69
C MET A 30 10.82 9.15 2.29
N GLU A 31 11.61 10.23 2.42
CA GLU A 31 13.04 10.19 2.15
C GLU A 31 13.79 9.33 3.18
N LYS A 32 13.50 9.49 4.48
CA LYS A 32 14.06 8.62 5.52
C LYS A 32 13.75 7.15 5.26
N LEU A 33 12.51 6.83 4.91
CA LEU A 33 12.11 5.47 4.56
C LEU A 33 12.87 4.95 3.34
N ASN A 34 13.04 5.81 2.32
CA ASN A 34 13.78 5.45 1.12
C ASN A 34 15.27 5.17 1.40
N GLN A 35 15.86 5.86 2.39
CA GLN A 35 17.25 5.69 2.82
C GLN A 35 17.44 4.50 3.77
N SER A 36 16.41 4.08 4.49
CA SER A 36 16.49 2.98 5.46
C SER A 36 16.44 1.59 4.84
N ILE A 37 16.06 1.48 3.57
CA ILE A 37 15.92 0.21 2.84
C ILE A 37 17.01 0.14 1.77
N ASP A 38 17.74 -0.97 1.75
CA ASP A 38 18.64 -1.33 0.65
C ASP A 38 17.80 -1.85 -0.53
N TRP A 39 17.50 -0.94 -1.45
CA TRP A 39 16.70 -1.24 -2.62
C TRP A 39 17.42 -2.07 -3.68
N ASP A 40 18.74 -2.09 -3.70
CA ASP A 40 19.52 -2.83 -4.70
C ASP A 40 19.29 -4.33 -4.52
N ARG A 41 19.30 -4.83 -3.29
CA ARG A 41 18.98 -6.24 -2.99
C ARG A 41 17.56 -6.63 -3.39
N ILE A 42 16.60 -5.73 -3.16
CA ILE A 42 15.21 -5.96 -3.58
C ILE A 42 15.12 -5.96 -5.10
N ASN A 43 15.83 -5.06 -5.76
CA ASN A 43 15.88 -5.01 -7.22
C ASN A 43 16.48 -6.29 -7.82
N ASP A 44 17.52 -6.86 -7.23
CA ASP A 44 18.13 -8.11 -7.68
C ASP A 44 17.15 -9.28 -7.60
N ILE A 45 16.39 -9.38 -6.51
CA ILE A 45 15.31 -10.38 -6.37
C ILE A 45 14.26 -10.18 -7.47
N LEU A 46 13.82 -8.94 -7.68
CA LEU A 46 12.83 -8.62 -8.71
C LEU A 46 13.31 -8.99 -10.11
N LEU A 47 14.56 -8.66 -10.46
CA LEU A 47 15.16 -8.99 -11.75
C LEU A 47 15.30 -10.49 -11.96
N GLY A 48 15.52 -11.26 -10.90
CA GLY A 48 15.57 -12.73 -10.96
C GLY A 48 14.22 -13.39 -11.28
N HIS A 49 13.11 -12.71 -10.98
CA HIS A 49 11.77 -13.27 -11.13
C HIS A 49 10.89 -12.56 -12.17
N TYR A 50 11.27 -11.38 -12.64
CA TYR A 50 10.49 -10.55 -13.56
C TYR A 50 11.20 -10.37 -14.88
N THR A 51 10.71 -11.05 -15.92
CA THR A 51 11.36 -11.13 -17.23
C THR A 51 10.93 -10.04 -18.22
N VAL A 52 10.01 -9.17 -17.84
CA VAL A 52 9.56 -8.08 -18.72
C VAL A 52 10.65 -7.03 -18.87
N GLY A 53 10.95 -6.66 -20.12
CA GLY A 53 12.02 -5.72 -20.44
C GLY A 53 13.38 -6.39 -20.74
N THR A 54 13.46 -7.72 -20.68
CA THR A 54 14.67 -8.48 -21.07
C THR A 54 14.71 -8.78 -22.57
N SER A 55 13.56 -8.71 -23.27
CA SER A 55 13.49 -8.91 -24.72
C SER A 55 14.09 -7.72 -25.47
N SER A 56 14.68 -7.98 -26.64
CA SER A 56 15.21 -6.94 -27.54
C SER A 56 14.14 -6.24 -28.38
N GLU A 57 12.90 -6.72 -28.34
CA GLU A 57 11.77 -6.20 -29.15
C GLU A 57 10.74 -5.48 -28.29
N GLY A 58 10.05 -4.49 -28.88
CA GLY A 58 8.96 -3.74 -28.27
C GLY A 58 9.39 -2.43 -27.59
N ALA A 59 8.49 -1.80 -26.82
CA ALA A 59 8.74 -0.57 -26.10
C ALA A 59 9.50 -0.81 -24.78
N ASP A 60 10.32 0.14 -24.36
CA ASP A 60 11.03 0.06 -23.07
C ASP A 60 10.07 -0.11 -21.90
N ALA A 61 10.35 -1.09 -21.07
CA ALA A 61 9.56 -1.39 -19.88
C ALA A 61 9.89 -0.44 -18.72
N TYR A 62 8.95 -0.29 -17.79
CA TYR A 62 9.28 0.34 -16.51
C TYR A 62 10.14 -0.59 -15.66
N PRO A 63 11.14 -0.07 -14.91
CA PRO A 63 11.92 -0.86 -13.99
C PRO A 63 11.04 -1.58 -12.98
N PRO A 64 11.25 -2.88 -12.70
CA PRO A 64 10.42 -3.63 -11.77
C PRO A 64 10.45 -3.05 -10.35
N LEU A 65 11.60 -2.50 -9.92
CA LEU A 65 11.70 -1.82 -8.63
C LEU A 65 10.79 -0.60 -8.53
N LEU A 66 10.66 0.19 -9.59
CA LEU A 66 9.73 1.31 -9.63
C LEU A 66 8.28 0.85 -9.44
N LEU A 67 7.89 -0.18 -10.18
CA LEU A 67 6.53 -0.73 -10.10
C LEU A 67 6.26 -1.33 -8.71
N TYR A 68 7.23 -2.01 -8.13
CA TYR A 68 7.15 -2.53 -6.77
C TYR A 68 6.96 -1.40 -5.74
N LYS A 69 7.76 -0.32 -5.83
CA LYS A 69 7.60 0.87 -4.98
C LYS A 69 6.21 1.51 -5.12
N CYS A 70 5.63 1.54 -6.33
CA CYS A 70 4.26 2.00 -6.53
C CYS A 70 3.25 1.13 -5.76
N LEU A 71 3.38 -0.20 -5.80
CA LEU A 71 2.52 -1.10 -5.05
C LEU A 71 2.70 -0.97 -3.52
N LEU A 72 3.92 -0.65 -3.06
CA LEU A 72 4.15 -0.32 -1.65
C LEU A 72 3.39 0.94 -1.24
N LEU A 73 3.41 1.99 -2.05
CA LEU A 73 2.62 3.20 -1.80
C LEU A 73 1.13 2.89 -1.72
N GLN A 74 0.63 2.05 -2.64
CA GLN A 74 -0.76 1.61 -2.62
C GLN A 74 -1.12 0.96 -1.28
N LYS A 75 -0.24 0.08 -0.80
CA LYS A 75 -0.45 -0.65 0.45
C LYS A 75 -0.36 0.27 1.68
N TRP A 76 0.68 1.10 1.77
CA TRP A 76 0.94 1.96 2.93
C TRP A 76 -0.08 3.09 3.09
N PHE A 77 -0.62 3.59 1.99
CA PHE A 77 -1.59 4.69 2.00
C PHE A 77 -3.02 4.21 1.80
N HIS A 78 -3.27 2.89 1.84
CA HIS A 78 -4.59 2.28 1.70
C HIS A 78 -5.35 2.80 0.47
N ILE A 79 -4.66 2.82 -0.70
CA ILE A 79 -5.24 3.26 -1.95
C ILE A 79 -6.04 2.10 -2.57
N ASP A 80 -7.32 2.28 -2.77
CA ASP A 80 -8.26 1.20 -3.06
C ASP A 80 -8.17 0.66 -4.49
N SER A 81 -7.69 1.46 -5.45
CA SER A 81 -7.67 1.06 -6.86
C SER A 81 -6.41 1.50 -7.60
N ASP A 82 -6.11 0.83 -8.71
CA ASP A 82 -4.96 1.17 -9.57
C ASP A 82 -5.13 2.54 -10.26
N PRO A 83 -6.31 2.93 -10.76
CA PRO A 83 -6.52 4.28 -11.28
C PRO A 83 -6.31 5.36 -10.21
N GLU A 84 -6.75 5.11 -8.98
CA GLU A 84 -6.52 6.06 -7.88
C GLU A 84 -5.03 6.14 -7.51
N LEU A 85 -4.30 5.02 -7.56
CA LEU A 85 -2.84 5.01 -7.37
C LEU A 85 -2.15 5.88 -8.43
N GLU A 86 -2.52 5.73 -9.70
CA GLU A 86 -2.01 6.55 -10.80
C GLU A 86 -2.26 8.04 -10.55
N ASN A 87 -3.49 8.42 -10.17
CA ASN A 87 -3.87 9.79 -9.86
C ASN A 87 -3.03 10.35 -8.69
N GLN A 88 -2.93 9.61 -7.58
CA GLN A 88 -2.19 10.06 -6.42
C GLN A 88 -0.68 10.16 -6.65
N ILE A 89 -0.08 9.30 -7.48
CA ILE A 89 1.32 9.43 -7.86
C ILE A 89 1.54 10.71 -8.68
N ASN A 90 0.61 11.04 -9.57
CA ASN A 90 0.72 12.23 -10.40
C ASN A 90 0.48 13.53 -9.62
N ASP A 91 -0.39 13.50 -8.62
CA ASP A 91 -0.76 14.67 -7.80
C ASP A 91 0.27 14.92 -6.67
N ARG A 92 0.78 13.87 -6.01
CA ARG A 92 1.61 14.02 -4.80
C ARG A 92 3.10 14.06 -5.13
N LEU A 93 3.70 15.22 -4.90
CA LEU A 93 5.15 15.41 -5.05
C LEU A 93 5.98 14.45 -4.19
N SER A 94 5.50 14.12 -2.98
CA SER A 94 6.18 13.16 -2.10
C SER A 94 6.25 11.77 -2.69
N PHE A 95 5.23 11.35 -3.43
CA PHE A 95 5.20 10.05 -4.10
C PHE A 95 6.18 10.03 -5.29
N LYS A 96 6.14 11.06 -6.13
CA LYS A 96 7.10 11.18 -7.25
C LYS A 96 8.54 11.19 -6.75
N ASN A 97 8.84 11.92 -5.67
CA ASN A 97 10.16 11.95 -5.07
C ASN A 97 10.59 10.56 -4.55
N PHE A 98 9.73 9.86 -3.83
CA PHE A 98 10.00 8.50 -3.35
C PHE A 98 10.28 7.51 -4.48
N LEU A 99 9.56 7.65 -5.58
CA LEU A 99 9.70 6.80 -6.77
C LEU A 99 10.90 7.18 -7.64
N GLY A 100 11.52 8.33 -7.40
CA GLY A 100 12.56 8.87 -8.26
C GLY A 100 12.03 9.31 -9.64
N LEU A 101 10.74 9.67 -9.72
CA LEU A 101 10.12 10.19 -10.93
C LEU A 101 10.32 11.70 -11.05
N SER A 102 10.63 12.18 -12.27
CA SER A 102 10.58 13.63 -12.55
C SER A 102 9.15 14.15 -12.36
N PHE A 103 9.03 15.35 -11.81
CA PHE A 103 7.72 16.01 -11.60
C PHE A 103 6.98 16.28 -12.92
N SER A 104 7.73 16.45 -14.01
CA SER A 104 7.17 16.71 -15.35
C SER A 104 6.73 15.45 -16.10
N LYS A 105 7.11 14.25 -15.62
CA LYS A 105 6.75 13.00 -16.30
C LYS A 105 5.54 12.34 -15.64
N PRO A 106 4.64 11.73 -16.43
CA PRO A 106 3.55 10.95 -15.88
C PRO A 106 4.05 9.68 -15.21
N SER A 107 3.26 9.17 -14.27
CA SER A 107 3.45 7.84 -13.68
C SER A 107 3.23 6.73 -14.72
N PRO A 108 3.62 5.47 -14.41
CA PRO A 108 3.06 4.32 -15.10
C PRO A 108 1.53 4.33 -14.98
N ASP A 109 0.85 3.87 -16.04
CA ASP A 109 -0.61 3.79 -16.05
C ASP A 109 -1.12 2.62 -15.17
N HIS A 110 -2.39 2.70 -14.79
CA HIS A 110 -3.06 1.70 -13.95
C HIS A 110 -3.01 0.28 -14.52
N SER A 111 -3.05 0.11 -15.85
CA SER A 111 -2.96 -1.21 -16.48
C SER A 111 -1.56 -1.83 -16.34
N THR A 112 -0.53 -0.99 -16.23
CA THR A 112 0.83 -1.44 -15.96
C THR A 112 0.97 -2.02 -14.55
N PHE A 113 0.33 -1.42 -13.55
CA PHE A 113 0.34 -1.95 -12.17
C PHE A 113 -0.37 -3.32 -12.10
N SER A 114 -1.53 -3.44 -12.72
CA SER A 114 -2.29 -4.69 -12.78
C SER A 114 -1.46 -5.80 -13.46
N ARG A 115 -0.85 -5.51 -14.62
CA ARG A 115 0.01 -6.45 -15.35
C ARG A 115 1.25 -6.86 -14.56
N PHE A 116 1.89 -5.92 -13.86
CA PHE A 116 3.04 -6.20 -13.00
C PHE A 116 2.66 -7.16 -11.87
N ARG A 117 1.55 -6.88 -11.19
CA ARG A 117 1.04 -7.72 -10.08
C ARG A 117 0.70 -9.14 -10.55
N ALA A 118 0.09 -9.28 -11.73
CA ALA A 118 -0.24 -10.58 -12.29
C ALA A 118 1.00 -11.43 -12.67
N ARG A 119 2.13 -10.78 -12.96
CA ARG A 119 3.38 -11.45 -13.35
C ARG A 119 4.35 -11.66 -12.21
N LEU A 120 4.16 -10.97 -11.10
CA LEU A 120 5.02 -11.12 -9.92
C LEU A 120 4.67 -12.43 -9.20
N SER A 121 5.63 -13.34 -9.11
CA SER A 121 5.41 -14.64 -8.47
C SER A 121 5.26 -14.50 -6.94
N LYS A 122 4.53 -15.44 -6.34
CA LYS A 122 4.41 -15.52 -4.88
C LYS A 122 5.77 -15.71 -4.22
N ILE A 123 6.65 -16.51 -4.83
CA ILE A 123 8.01 -16.76 -4.35
C ILE A 123 8.81 -15.46 -4.29
N ALA A 124 8.72 -14.62 -5.33
CA ALA A 124 9.40 -13.33 -5.34
C ALA A 124 8.92 -12.44 -4.19
N MET A 125 7.62 -12.41 -3.94
CA MET A 125 7.05 -11.62 -2.83
C MET A 125 7.52 -12.12 -1.47
N GLU A 126 7.58 -13.42 -1.27
CA GLU A 126 8.09 -14.04 -0.03
C GLU A 126 9.57 -13.72 0.19
N GLN A 127 10.41 -13.79 -0.85
CA GLN A 127 11.82 -13.44 -0.78
C GLN A 127 12.02 -11.95 -0.48
N ILE A 128 11.26 -11.06 -1.12
CA ILE A 128 11.33 -9.62 -0.85
C ILE A 128 10.91 -9.32 0.59
N ASN A 129 9.84 -9.92 1.07
CA ASN A 129 9.39 -9.74 2.45
C ASN A 129 10.45 -10.20 3.46
N SER A 130 11.05 -11.37 3.22
CA SER A 130 12.12 -11.90 4.07
C SER A 130 13.34 -10.98 4.07
N GLU A 131 13.70 -10.42 2.91
CA GLU A 131 14.83 -9.49 2.82
C GLU A 131 14.54 -8.17 3.54
N ILE A 132 13.32 -7.62 3.44
CA ILE A 132 12.93 -6.41 4.17
C ILE A 132 12.98 -6.65 5.68
N LEU A 133 12.45 -7.79 6.14
CA LEU A 133 12.50 -8.16 7.56
C LEU A 133 13.94 -8.27 8.06
N ARG A 134 14.80 -8.96 7.29
CA ARG A 134 16.22 -9.08 7.60
C ARG A 134 16.91 -7.70 7.72
N GLN A 135 16.58 -6.77 6.83
CA GLN A 135 17.14 -5.40 6.89
C GLN A 135 16.67 -4.64 8.13
N PHE A 136 15.41 -4.81 8.52
CA PHE A 136 14.89 -4.19 9.75
C PHE A 136 15.52 -4.79 11.00
N GLU A 137 15.67 -6.10 11.06
CA GLU A 137 16.37 -6.78 12.16
C GLU A 137 17.83 -6.31 12.29
N ALA A 138 18.53 -6.16 11.16
CA ALA A 138 19.89 -5.63 11.14
C ALA A 138 20.00 -4.18 11.68
N GLN A 139 18.89 -3.42 11.62
CA GLN A 139 18.78 -2.07 12.19
C GLN A 139 18.30 -2.07 13.65
N GLY A 140 18.15 -3.25 14.28
CA GLY A 140 17.68 -3.40 15.65
C GLY A 140 16.16 -3.28 15.81
N LEU A 141 15.41 -3.33 14.72
CA LEU A 141 13.96 -3.36 14.74
C LEU A 141 13.51 -4.83 14.77
N THR A 142 13.37 -5.41 15.95
CA THR A 142 12.77 -6.74 16.10
C THR A 142 11.25 -6.61 16.00
N ILE A 143 10.67 -7.20 14.97
CA ILE A 143 9.23 -7.46 14.93
C ILE A 143 9.02 -8.68 15.82
N ASN A 144 8.81 -8.45 17.11
CA ASN A 144 8.28 -9.50 17.98
C ASN A 144 6.94 -9.92 17.37
N GLU A 145 6.74 -11.23 17.21
CA GLU A 145 5.51 -11.84 16.73
C GLU A 145 4.30 -11.31 17.52
N GLY A 146 3.90 -10.12 17.24
CA GLY A 146 2.55 -9.67 17.46
C GLY A 146 1.78 -10.30 16.31
N ILE A 147 0.84 -11.17 16.61
CA ILE A 147 -0.26 -11.40 15.69
C ILE A 147 -0.74 -9.99 15.35
N ALA A 148 -0.35 -9.46 14.20
CA ALA A 148 -1.09 -8.39 13.57
C ALA A 148 -2.44 -9.03 13.25
N VAL A 149 -3.31 -9.06 14.23
CA VAL A 149 -4.72 -9.20 13.99
C VAL A 149 -4.97 -7.95 13.15
N ASP A 150 -4.99 -8.17 11.83
CA ASP A 150 -5.55 -7.21 10.92
C ASP A 150 -6.94 -6.96 11.50
N ALA A 151 -7.06 -5.90 12.27
CA ALA A 151 -8.32 -5.37 12.72
C ALA A 151 -8.97 -4.75 11.48
N ARG A 152 -9.01 -5.48 10.40
CA ARG A 152 -10.01 -5.34 9.39
C ARG A 152 -11.29 -5.44 10.19
N LEU A 153 -11.93 -4.32 10.38
CA LEU A 153 -13.36 -4.29 10.56
C LEU A 153 -13.90 -5.11 9.40
N VAL A 154 -13.96 -6.43 9.60
CA VAL A 154 -14.83 -7.27 8.81
C VAL A 154 -16.16 -6.63 9.11
N LYS A 155 -16.65 -5.82 8.17
CA LYS A 155 -18.06 -5.45 8.14
C LYS A 155 -18.73 -6.79 8.27
N SER A 156 -19.12 -7.10 9.50
CA SER A 156 -19.85 -8.32 9.79
C SER A 156 -20.94 -8.33 8.74
N ALA A 157 -20.97 -9.36 7.93
CA ALA A 157 -22.08 -9.60 7.02
C ALA A 157 -23.33 -10.03 7.83
N SER A 158 -23.44 -9.58 9.08
CA SER A 158 -24.66 -9.63 9.84
C SER A 158 -25.66 -8.75 9.09
N ARG A 159 -26.51 -9.42 8.32
CA ARG A 159 -27.70 -8.77 7.77
C ARG A 159 -28.34 -7.98 8.89
N PRO A 160 -28.75 -6.73 8.64
CA PRO A 160 -29.48 -5.98 9.65
C PRO A 160 -30.60 -6.87 10.17
N ILE A 161 -30.71 -6.97 11.48
CA ILE A 161 -31.72 -7.80 12.14
C ILE A 161 -33.06 -7.36 11.60
N SER A 162 -33.86 -8.30 11.10
CA SER A 162 -35.18 -7.95 10.56
C SER A 162 -36.04 -7.27 11.64
N ASN A 163 -36.92 -6.38 11.22
CA ASN A 163 -37.81 -5.66 12.14
C ASN A 163 -38.66 -6.61 13.02
N ASP A 164 -38.95 -7.82 12.53
CA ASP A 164 -39.69 -8.83 13.28
C ASP A 164 -38.85 -9.42 14.43
N LYS A 165 -37.57 -9.68 14.19
CA LYS A 165 -36.65 -10.10 15.26
C LYS A 165 -36.38 -9.00 16.27
N ILE A 166 -36.37 -7.74 15.86
CA ILE A 166 -36.25 -6.60 16.77
C ILE A 166 -37.49 -6.52 17.68
N LYS A 167 -38.68 -6.73 17.15
CA LYS A 167 -39.94 -6.79 17.94
C LYS A 167 -39.89 -7.94 18.92
N GLU A 168 -39.53 -9.14 18.47
CA GLU A 168 -39.41 -10.33 19.32
C GLU A 168 -38.45 -10.14 20.50
N VAL A 169 -37.30 -9.51 20.25
CA VAL A 169 -36.31 -9.21 21.30
C VAL A 169 -36.84 -8.15 22.27
N ARG A 170 -37.60 -7.12 21.78
CA ARG A 170 -38.23 -6.11 22.62
C ARG A 170 -39.32 -6.72 23.51
N ASP A 171 -40.11 -7.61 22.93
CA ASP A 171 -41.21 -8.26 23.68
C ASP A 171 -40.64 -9.17 24.77
N LYS A 172 -39.57 -9.93 24.47
CA LYS A 172 -38.84 -10.73 25.48
C LYS A 172 -38.22 -9.86 26.58
N HIS A 173 -37.67 -8.72 26.24
CA HIS A 173 -37.07 -7.80 27.21
C HIS A 173 -38.12 -7.13 28.11
N ASN A 174 -39.34 -6.97 27.64
CA ASN A 174 -40.43 -6.36 28.40
C ASN A 174 -41.07 -7.34 29.43
N THR A 175 -40.69 -8.61 29.39
CA THR A 175 -41.12 -9.58 30.43
C THR A 175 -40.28 -9.39 31.71
N PRO A 176 -40.81 -9.72 32.90
CA PRO A 176 -40.07 -9.61 34.16
C PRO A 176 -38.76 -10.41 34.16
N GLU A 177 -38.73 -11.57 33.50
CA GLU A 177 -37.57 -12.42 33.37
C GLU A 177 -36.54 -11.85 32.37
N GLY A 178 -36.97 -11.24 31.28
CA GLY A 178 -36.11 -10.63 30.28
C GLY A 178 -35.36 -9.38 30.76
N LYS A 179 -35.88 -8.66 31.77
CA LYS A 179 -35.19 -7.50 32.38
C LYS A 179 -33.96 -7.88 33.20
N LEU A 180 -33.86 -9.14 33.62
CA LEU A 180 -32.72 -9.69 34.35
C LEU A 180 -31.61 -10.20 33.43
N ASP A 181 -31.87 -10.37 32.14
CA ASP A 181 -30.88 -10.84 31.18
C ASP A 181 -29.99 -9.70 30.68
N LYS A 182 -28.70 -9.68 31.13
CA LYS A 182 -27.71 -8.69 30.75
C LYS A 182 -27.37 -8.70 29.26
N ASN A 183 -27.65 -9.77 28.52
CA ASN A 183 -27.40 -9.86 27.08
C ASN A 183 -28.48 -9.12 26.27
N LEU A 184 -29.72 -9.09 26.76
CA LEU A 184 -30.81 -8.35 26.14
C LEU A 184 -30.69 -6.83 26.36
N SER A 185 -30.06 -6.38 27.45
CA SER A 185 -29.89 -4.95 27.74
C SER A 185 -28.91 -4.27 26.76
N ARG A 186 -27.99 -5.02 26.15
CA ARG A 186 -27.05 -4.50 25.13
C ARG A 186 -27.71 -4.12 23.80
N TYR A 187 -28.90 -4.68 23.50
CA TYR A 187 -29.62 -4.34 22.27
C TYR A 187 -30.39 -3.01 22.36
N ASN A 188 -30.63 -2.49 23.55
CA ASN A 188 -31.34 -1.22 23.75
C ASN A 188 -30.43 0.01 23.74
N SER A 189 -29.12 -0.15 23.75
CA SER A 189 -28.15 0.96 23.72
C SER A 189 -27.71 1.37 22.31
N ILE A 190 -28.28 0.75 21.27
CA ILE A 190 -28.02 1.11 19.87
C ILE A 190 -29.21 1.93 19.38
N LYS A 191 -29.18 3.21 19.71
CA LYS A 191 -29.99 4.25 19.04
C LYS A 191 -29.11 5.06 18.14
#